data_fdbec41170e70a7d3b18a3457f698be9
#
_entry.id   fdbec41170e70a7d3b18a3457f698be9
#
_cell.length_a   1.000
_cell.length_b   1.000
_cell.length_c   1.000
_cell.angle_alpha   90.00
_cell.angle_beta   90.00
_cell.angle_gamma   90.00
#
_symmetry.space_group_name_H-M   'P 1'
#
loop_
_entity.id
_entity.type
_entity.pdbx_description
1 polymer ?
#
loop_
_entity_poly.entity_id
_entity_poly.type
_entity_poly.pdbx_seq_one_letter_code
_entity_poly.pdbx_strand_id
1 'polypeptide(L)'
;MFEEVSKILVVDDEPINLELISAVFVDSPNIKILTASDGVEALEVIKEETPDVIVLDIRMPRMNGIEVLSVLKSDSNTSHIPVVVLSGDEKERKNALKHGANDFISKPFDAEELKLRVINNLHVKKYQDLIRNLNEILHKEVTKKTKELREALELAREAEYEMVIKFGMISEFRDEETGQHTRRISYYSKLLAQLVGLSESEQQIIFYASPLHDVGKVGIPDSILKKPGPLTYEEFEVIKLHTIIGGKILETDPRFVTLQAGKIIAEQHHEKWDGSGYPYGLKKEEIHIYARIVAICDVFDAMTSDRVYRPAFTVEQTIEIMKKNRDTHFDPKLFDIFIQNLDKFLRIKETFKD
;
A
#
# COMPACT_ATOMS: atom_id res chain seq x y z
N MET A 1 31.87 -16.62 -19.69
CA MET A 1 31.31 -17.02 -18.39
C MET A 1 32.50 -17.49 -17.60
N PHE A 2 33.00 -16.70 -16.63
CA PHE A 2 34.08 -17.12 -15.77
C PHE A 2 33.56 -18.25 -14.92
N GLU A 3 34.01 -19.48 -15.17
CA GLU A 3 33.68 -20.63 -14.34
C GLU A 3 34.39 -20.46 -13.01
N GLU A 4 33.63 -20.09 -11.99
CA GLU A 4 34.10 -19.92 -10.62
C GLU A 4 34.67 -21.27 -10.12
N VAL A 5 35.90 -21.27 -9.59
CA VAL A 5 36.55 -22.48 -9.10
C VAL A 5 35.84 -22.94 -7.84
N SER A 6 35.28 -24.14 -7.89
CA SER A 6 34.60 -24.76 -6.76
C SER A 6 35.61 -25.39 -5.79
N LYS A 7 35.35 -25.22 -4.49
CA LYS A 7 36.23 -25.72 -3.42
C LYS A 7 35.58 -26.95 -2.77
N ILE A 8 36.30 -28.06 -2.76
CA ILE A 8 35.88 -29.29 -2.06
C ILE A 8 36.84 -29.49 -0.90
N LEU A 9 36.36 -29.53 0.33
CA LEU A 9 37.15 -29.89 1.50
C LEU A 9 37.01 -31.41 1.75
N VAL A 10 38.15 -32.11 1.81
CA VAL A 10 38.26 -33.53 2.15
C VAL A 10 38.83 -33.65 3.55
N VAL A 11 38.15 -34.33 4.42
CA VAL A 11 38.50 -34.51 5.83
C VAL A 11 38.62 -35.99 6.16
N ASP A 12 39.80 -36.51 6.40
CA ASP A 12 40.10 -37.90 6.74
C ASP A 12 41.44 -37.97 7.49
N ASP A 13 41.56 -38.73 8.55
CA ASP A 13 42.79 -38.85 9.35
C ASP A 13 43.85 -39.77 8.70
N GLU A 14 43.48 -40.54 7.68
CA GLU A 14 44.37 -41.38 6.91
C GLU A 14 44.90 -40.59 5.68
N PRO A 15 46.22 -40.26 5.60
CA PRO A 15 46.75 -39.49 4.46
C PRO A 15 46.52 -40.17 3.11
N ILE A 16 46.48 -41.49 3.07
CA ILE A 16 46.23 -42.25 1.83
C ILE A 16 44.82 -42.00 1.30
N ASN A 17 43.80 -41.81 2.16
CA ASN A 17 42.45 -41.46 1.76
C ASN A 17 42.38 -40.03 1.19
N LEU A 18 43.10 -39.09 1.80
CA LEU A 18 43.19 -37.71 1.30
C LEU A 18 43.80 -37.67 -0.11
N GLU A 19 44.88 -38.46 -0.34
CA GLU A 19 45.51 -38.56 -1.66
C GLU A 19 44.58 -39.23 -2.71
N LEU A 20 43.92 -40.37 -2.33
CA LEU A 20 43.01 -41.11 -3.21
C LEU A 20 41.84 -40.22 -3.63
N ILE A 21 41.19 -39.57 -2.66
CA ILE A 21 40.06 -38.69 -2.96
C ILE A 21 40.47 -37.48 -3.80
N SER A 22 41.63 -36.88 -3.51
CA SER A 22 42.19 -35.76 -4.28
C SER A 22 42.44 -36.18 -5.73
N ALA A 23 42.99 -37.37 -5.95
CA ALA A 23 43.30 -37.92 -7.28
C ALA A 23 42.02 -38.12 -8.13
N VAL A 24 40.83 -38.35 -7.55
CA VAL A 24 39.55 -38.49 -8.24
C VAL A 24 39.19 -37.17 -9.00
N PHE A 25 39.68 -36.02 -8.53
CA PHE A 25 39.33 -34.72 -9.08
C PHE A 25 40.49 -34.06 -9.84
N VAL A 26 41.62 -34.73 -10.03
CA VAL A 26 42.80 -34.19 -10.70
C VAL A 26 42.52 -33.68 -12.11
N ASP A 27 41.66 -34.36 -12.86
CA ASP A 27 41.24 -33.99 -14.22
C ASP A 27 40.09 -32.95 -14.24
N SER A 28 39.79 -32.33 -13.12
CA SER A 28 38.69 -31.35 -13.00
C SER A 28 39.28 -29.94 -12.77
N PRO A 29 39.61 -29.19 -13.82
CA PRO A 29 40.37 -27.92 -13.72
C PRO A 29 39.63 -26.83 -12.92
N ASN A 30 38.33 -26.93 -12.79
CA ASN A 30 37.50 -25.95 -12.06
C ASN A 30 37.20 -26.38 -10.63
N ILE A 31 37.98 -27.36 -10.08
CA ILE A 31 37.84 -27.85 -8.70
C ILE A 31 39.14 -27.65 -7.97
N LYS A 32 39.09 -26.97 -6.83
CA LYS A 32 40.20 -26.84 -5.86
C LYS A 32 39.93 -27.80 -4.69
N ILE A 33 40.82 -28.72 -4.43
CA ILE A 33 40.76 -29.58 -3.26
C ILE A 33 41.47 -28.89 -2.09
N LEU A 34 40.79 -28.85 -0.96
CA LEU A 34 41.30 -28.50 0.36
C LEU A 34 41.32 -29.79 1.20
N THR A 35 42.27 -29.93 2.09
CA THR A 35 42.39 -31.13 2.93
C THR A 35 42.50 -30.73 4.40
N ALA A 36 42.01 -31.60 5.28
CA ALA A 36 42.17 -31.55 6.72
C ALA A 36 42.32 -32.97 7.29
N SER A 37 43.14 -33.14 8.30
CA SER A 37 43.46 -34.42 8.90
C SER A 37 42.58 -34.79 10.11
N ASP A 38 41.73 -33.87 10.57
CA ASP A 38 40.76 -34.07 11.63
C ASP A 38 39.69 -32.98 11.69
N GLY A 39 38.71 -33.11 12.58
CA GLY A 39 37.61 -32.21 12.70
C GLY A 39 37.99 -30.79 13.16
N VAL A 40 39.04 -30.61 13.94
CA VAL A 40 39.50 -29.29 14.43
C VAL A 40 40.09 -28.50 13.26
N GLU A 41 41.03 -29.11 12.53
CA GLU A 41 41.63 -28.54 11.33
C GLU A 41 40.60 -28.25 10.26
N ALA A 42 39.61 -29.15 10.09
CA ALA A 42 38.50 -28.94 9.17
C ALA A 42 37.70 -27.66 9.47
N LEU A 43 37.38 -27.38 10.74
CA LEU A 43 36.68 -26.16 11.13
C LEU A 43 37.54 -24.89 10.93
N GLU A 44 38.85 -24.95 11.04
CA GLU A 44 39.77 -23.86 10.73
C GLU A 44 39.77 -23.55 9.22
N VAL A 45 39.93 -24.58 8.37
CA VAL A 45 39.90 -24.47 6.92
C VAL A 45 38.55 -23.90 6.45
N ILE A 46 37.42 -24.34 7.05
CA ILE A 46 36.09 -23.86 6.69
C ILE A 46 35.92 -22.35 6.96
N LYS A 47 36.49 -21.85 8.06
CA LYS A 47 36.48 -20.40 8.37
C LYS A 47 37.26 -19.57 7.39
N GLU A 48 38.44 -20.08 6.92
CA GLU A 48 39.33 -19.34 6.04
C GLU A 48 38.88 -19.41 4.58
N GLU A 49 38.47 -20.57 4.09
CA GLU A 49 38.33 -20.84 2.66
C GLU A 49 36.87 -21.05 2.21
N THR A 50 35.93 -21.29 3.11
CA THR A 50 34.49 -21.54 2.84
C THR A 50 34.26 -22.52 1.68
N PRO A 51 34.33 -23.84 1.89
CA PRO A 51 34.17 -24.83 0.82
C PRO A 51 32.73 -24.90 0.29
N ASP A 52 32.59 -25.33 -0.97
CA ASP A 52 31.28 -25.55 -1.61
C ASP A 52 30.67 -26.91 -1.27
N VAL A 53 31.52 -27.92 -0.98
CA VAL A 53 31.13 -29.27 -0.53
C VAL A 53 32.20 -29.79 0.42
N ILE A 54 31.78 -30.56 1.41
CA ILE A 54 32.67 -31.24 2.36
C ILE A 54 32.51 -32.73 2.21
N VAL A 55 33.61 -33.44 2.01
CA VAL A 55 33.69 -34.91 2.12
C VAL A 55 34.30 -35.21 3.49
N LEU A 56 33.57 -35.86 4.38
CA LEU A 56 33.88 -35.98 5.80
C LEU A 56 33.92 -37.41 6.28
N ASP A 57 35.06 -37.87 6.74
CA ASP A 57 35.13 -39.12 7.49
C ASP A 57 34.50 -39.01 8.88
N ILE A 58 33.90 -40.08 9.36
CA ILE A 58 33.27 -40.10 10.69
C ILE A 58 34.31 -40.37 11.78
N ARG A 59 35.25 -41.30 11.54
CA ARG A 59 36.15 -41.80 12.57
C ARG A 59 37.51 -41.08 12.51
N MET A 60 37.59 -40.01 13.25
CA MET A 60 38.85 -39.22 13.31
C MET A 60 39.23 -38.93 14.76
N PRO A 61 40.53 -38.73 15.04
CA PRO A 61 40.99 -38.28 16.35
C PRO A 61 40.61 -36.84 16.66
N ARG A 62 40.72 -36.44 17.91
CA ARG A 62 40.42 -35.09 18.45
C ARG A 62 38.96 -34.66 18.34
N MET A 63 38.41 -34.63 17.15
CA MET A 63 37.01 -34.29 16.88
C MET A 63 36.48 -35.19 15.75
N ASN A 64 35.44 -35.97 16.03
CA ASN A 64 34.87 -36.88 15.04
C ASN A 64 33.93 -36.20 14.05
N GLY A 65 33.62 -36.86 12.92
CA GLY A 65 32.82 -36.26 11.85
C GLY A 65 31.39 -35.88 12.25
N ILE A 66 30.77 -36.56 13.23
CA ILE A 66 29.44 -36.23 13.74
C ILE A 66 29.49 -34.89 14.54
N GLU A 67 30.54 -34.69 15.32
CA GLU A 67 30.76 -33.43 16.04
C GLU A 67 30.98 -32.26 15.08
N VAL A 68 31.83 -32.44 14.05
CA VAL A 68 32.00 -31.45 12.98
C VAL A 68 30.67 -31.11 12.31
N LEU A 69 29.91 -32.14 11.91
CA LEU A 69 28.62 -31.98 11.27
C LEU A 69 27.62 -31.21 12.16
N SER A 70 27.60 -31.49 13.44
CA SER A 70 26.73 -30.80 14.41
C SER A 70 27.09 -29.30 14.52
N VAL A 71 28.38 -28.97 14.55
CA VAL A 71 28.86 -27.56 14.55
C VAL A 71 28.44 -26.86 13.27
N LEU A 72 28.71 -27.48 12.12
CA LEU A 72 28.39 -26.87 10.80
C LEU A 72 26.88 -26.61 10.63
N LYS A 73 26.04 -27.56 11.04
CA LYS A 73 24.59 -27.44 10.83
C LYS A 73 23.91 -26.53 11.87
N SER A 74 24.58 -26.18 12.96
CA SER A 74 24.10 -25.22 13.95
C SER A 74 24.44 -23.76 13.63
N ASP A 75 25.42 -23.49 12.76
CA ASP A 75 25.83 -22.14 12.35
C ASP A 75 25.15 -21.75 11.01
N SER A 76 24.44 -20.64 11.00
CA SER A 76 23.78 -20.10 9.80
C SER A 76 24.69 -19.85 8.61
N ASN A 77 25.99 -19.57 8.88
CA ASN A 77 26.99 -19.29 7.85
C ASN A 77 27.52 -20.56 7.17
N THR A 78 27.40 -21.73 7.81
CA THR A 78 27.93 -23.00 7.32
C THR A 78 26.88 -24.07 7.12
N SER A 79 25.70 -23.93 7.71
CA SER A 79 24.60 -24.93 7.66
C SER A 79 24.17 -25.31 6.24
N HIS A 80 24.33 -24.39 5.29
CA HIS A 80 23.97 -24.54 3.89
C HIS A 80 25.04 -25.28 3.07
N ILE A 81 26.25 -25.53 3.62
CA ILE A 81 27.31 -26.30 2.94
C ILE A 81 26.92 -27.78 2.95
N PRO A 82 26.82 -28.44 1.79
CA PRO A 82 26.53 -29.85 1.73
C PRO A 82 27.71 -30.67 2.24
N VAL A 83 27.37 -31.72 3.04
CA VAL A 83 28.34 -32.62 3.63
C VAL A 83 28.03 -34.04 3.14
N VAL A 84 29.02 -34.68 2.49
CA VAL A 84 29.02 -36.06 2.05
C VAL A 84 29.87 -36.86 3.03
N VAL A 85 29.26 -37.78 3.75
CA VAL A 85 29.95 -38.52 4.83
C VAL A 85 30.52 -39.82 4.30
N LEU A 86 31.77 -40.13 4.68
CA LEU A 86 32.38 -41.45 4.44
C LEU A 86 32.23 -42.35 5.68
N SER A 87 31.71 -43.58 5.53
CA SER A 87 31.54 -44.50 6.65
C SER A 87 31.51 -45.96 6.21
N GLY A 88 32.13 -46.84 6.99
CA GLY A 88 32.04 -48.28 6.84
C GLY A 88 30.85 -48.94 7.54
N ASP A 89 30.10 -48.22 8.39
CA ASP A 89 29.03 -48.74 9.23
C ASP A 89 27.67 -48.15 8.90
N GLU A 90 26.64 -48.98 8.74
CA GLU A 90 25.26 -48.55 8.44
C GLU A 90 24.65 -47.70 9.57
N LYS A 91 24.96 -47.97 10.84
CA LYS A 91 24.44 -47.19 11.97
C LYS A 91 25.03 -45.78 11.97
N GLU A 92 26.34 -45.64 11.68
CA GLU A 92 26.99 -44.33 11.57
C GLU A 92 26.39 -43.49 10.44
N ARG A 93 26.13 -44.12 9.28
CA ARG A 93 25.47 -43.42 8.14
C ARG A 93 24.08 -42.89 8.51
N LYS A 94 23.25 -43.73 9.16
CA LYS A 94 21.91 -43.31 9.63
C LYS A 94 22.03 -42.18 10.67
N ASN A 95 23.03 -42.19 11.51
CA ASN A 95 23.28 -41.15 12.50
C ASN A 95 23.72 -39.84 11.82
N ALA A 96 24.65 -39.89 10.88
CA ALA A 96 25.09 -38.71 10.13
C ALA A 96 23.92 -38.03 9.39
N LEU A 97 23.06 -38.78 8.71
CA LEU A 97 21.87 -38.23 8.05
C LEU A 97 20.92 -37.52 9.04
N LYS A 98 20.74 -38.06 10.25
CA LYS A 98 19.95 -37.39 11.30
C LYS A 98 20.56 -36.07 11.78
N HIS A 99 21.90 -35.97 11.74
CA HIS A 99 22.62 -34.73 12.09
C HIS A 99 22.77 -33.77 10.91
N GLY A 100 22.13 -34.03 9.75
CA GLY A 100 22.05 -33.11 8.62
C GLY A 100 23.10 -33.35 7.52
N ALA A 101 23.74 -34.52 7.46
CA ALA A 101 24.53 -34.90 6.29
C ALA A 101 23.62 -34.93 5.05
N ASN A 102 24.11 -34.45 3.92
CA ASN A 102 23.35 -34.40 2.68
C ASN A 102 23.38 -35.70 1.90
N ASP A 103 24.50 -36.45 2.02
CA ASP A 103 24.70 -37.75 1.40
C ASP A 103 25.73 -38.57 2.17
N PHE A 104 25.90 -39.86 1.82
CA PHE A 104 26.92 -40.71 2.37
C PHE A 104 27.52 -41.64 1.31
N ILE A 105 28.74 -42.12 1.56
CA ILE A 105 29.43 -43.09 0.73
C ILE A 105 29.98 -44.19 1.65
N SER A 106 29.86 -45.45 1.22
CA SER A 106 30.34 -46.59 2.00
C SER A 106 31.84 -46.84 1.79
N LYS A 107 32.60 -47.06 2.87
CA LYS A 107 33.99 -47.55 2.78
C LYS A 107 34.00 -49.10 2.67
N PRO A 108 34.77 -49.74 1.78
CA PRO A 108 35.60 -49.13 0.74
C PRO A 108 34.74 -48.49 -0.35
N PHE A 109 35.11 -47.30 -0.84
CA PHE A 109 34.34 -46.56 -1.84
C PHE A 109 34.88 -46.77 -3.25
N ASP A 110 33.99 -46.72 -4.21
CA ASP A 110 34.29 -46.62 -5.63
C ASP A 110 34.56 -45.15 -6.04
N ALA A 111 35.61 -44.93 -6.84
CA ALA A 111 36.04 -43.60 -7.24
C ALA A 111 34.98 -42.88 -8.11
N GLU A 112 34.25 -43.59 -8.98
CA GLU A 112 33.18 -43.03 -9.80
C GLU A 112 31.98 -42.65 -8.96
N GLU A 113 31.58 -43.53 -8.01
CA GLU A 113 30.47 -43.21 -7.09
C GLU A 113 30.80 -41.96 -6.26
N LEU A 114 31.99 -41.89 -5.69
CA LEU A 114 32.44 -40.72 -4.93
C LEU A 114 32.36 -39.45 -5.79
N LYS A 115 32.94 -39.47 -7.00
CA LYS A 115 32.91 -38.34 -7.91
C LYS A 115 31.50 -37.86 -8.23
N LEU A 116 30.61 -38.79 -8.60
CA LEU A 116 29.22 -38.49 -8.94
C LEU A 116 28.47 -37.87 -7.78
N ARG A 117 28.57 -38.40 -6.55
CA ARG A 117 27.89 -37.87 -5.37
C ARG A 117 28.37 -36.48 -4.99
N VAL A 118 29.69 -36.26 -5.00
CA VAL A 118 30.28 -34.95 -4.69
C VAL A 118 29.89 -33.91 -5.73
N ILE A 119 29.96 -34.22 -7.01
CA ILE A 119 29.55 -33.33 -8.11
C ILE A 119 28.05 -32.99 -8.02
N ASN A 120 27.18 -33.96 -7.72
CA ASN A 120 25.77 -33.70 -7.56
C ASN A 120 25.48 -32.74 -6.39
N ASN A 121 26.16 -32.94 -5.24
CA ASN A 121 26.03 -32.05 -4.10
C ASN A 121 26.56 -30.63 -4.42
N LEU A 122 27.64 -30.55 -5.20
CA LEU A 122 28.17 -29.28 -5.70
C LEU A 122 27.17 -28.54 -6.59
N HIS A 123 26.50 -29.24 -7.52
CA HIS A 123 25.47 -28.65 -8.36
C HIS A 123 24.29 -28.15 -7.50
N VAL A 124 23.82 -28.94 -6.54
CA VAL A 124 22.74 -28.53 -5.64
C VAL A 124 23.13 -27.25 -4.89
N LYS A 125 24.36 -27.18 -4.37
CA LYS A 125 24.88 -25.96 -3.70
C LYS A 125 24.84 -24.75 -4.62
N LYS A 126 25.39 -24.87 -5.84
CA LYS A 126 25.38 -23.78 -6.83
C LYS A 126 23.97 -23.29 -7.16
N TYR A 127 23.02 -24.20 -7.34
CA TYR A 127 21.62 -23.81 -7.60
C TYR A 127 20.99 -23.11 -6.38
N GLN A 128 21.28 -23.58 -5.16
CA GLN A 128 20.78 -22.93 -3.94
C GLN A 128 21.34 -21.51 -3.79
N ASP A 129 22.63 -21.31 -4.05
CA ASP A 129 23.26 -19.98 -4.00
C ASP A 129 22.70 -19.06 -5.08
N LEU A 130 22.50 -19.57 -6.30
CA LEU A 130 21.88 -18.79 -7.37
C LEU A 130 20.44 -18.34 -6.99
N ILE A 131 19.65 -19.26 -6.45
CA ILE A 131 18.27 -18.94 -6.01
C ILE A 131 18.30 -17.91 -4.88
N ARG A 132 19.23 -18.02 -3.93
CA ARG A 132 19.37 -17.03 -2.84
C ARG A 132 19.69 -15.64 -3.40
N ASN A 133 20.68 -15.56 -4.28
CA ASN A 133 21.09 -14.29 -4.90
C ASN A 133 19.95 -13.67 -5.72
N LEU A 134 19.25 -14.47 -6.51
CA LEU A 134 18.09 -14.00 -7.29
C LEU A 134 16.97 -13.49 -6.38
N ASN A 135 16.68 -14.17 -5.29
CA ASN A 135 15.67 -13.74 -4.32
C ASN A 135 16.03 -12.40 -3.65
N GLU A 136 17.30 -12.20 -3.31
CA GLU A 136 17.78 -10.92 -2.76
C GLU A 136 17.62 -9.77 -3.76
N ILE A 137 18.03 -10.00 -5.02
CA ILE A 137 17.88 -9.00 -6.10
C ILE A 137 16.39 -8.69 -6.32
N LEU A 138 15.57 -9.73 -6.44
CA LEU A 138 14.13 -9.57 -6.65
C LEU A 138 13.45 -8.82 -5.49
N HIS A 139 13.82 -9.15 -4.25
CA HIS A 139 13.27 -8.46 -3.07
C HIS A 139 13.60 -6.96 -3.08
N LYS A 140 14.85 -6.61 -3.41
CA LYS A 140 15.27 -5.20 -3.54
C LYS A 140 14.47 -4.48 -4.65
N GLU A 141 14.31 -5.13 -5.80
CA GLU A 141 13.57 -4.53 -6.93
C GLU A 141 12.08 -4.36 -6.64
N VAL A 142 11.44 -5.37 -6.03
CA VAL A 142 10.03 -5.29 -5.60
C VAL A 142 9.84 -4.15 -4.59
N THR A 143 10.73 -4.03 -3.60
CA THR A 143 10.65 -2.96 -2.60
C THR A 143 10.77 -1.59 -3.26
N LYS A 144 11.73 -1.42 -4.17
CA LYS A 144 11.91 -0.19 -4.94
C LYS A 144 10.68 0.16 -5.77
N LYS A 145 10.18 -0.80 -6.55
CA LYS A 145 9.00 -0.60 -7.42
C LYS A 145 7.73 -0.30 -6.64
N THR A 146 7.56 -0.94 -5.48
CA THR A 146 6.42 -0.68 -4.60
C THR A 146 6.45 0.77 -4.07
N LYS A 147 7.65 1.27 -3.72
CA LYS A 147 7.81 2.66 -3.29
C LYS A 147 7.49 3.64 -4.43
N GLU A 148 8.10 3.44 -5.61
CA GLU A 148 7.85 4.28 -6.80
C GLU A 148 6.36 4.34 -7.16
N LEU A 149 5.67 3.19 -7.10
CA LEU A 149 4.24 3.10 -7.40
C LEU A 149 3.39 3.86 -6.37
N ARG A 150 3.73 3.79 -5.08
CA ARG A 150 3.02 4.54 -4.03
C ARG A 150 3.16 6.05 -4.24
N GLU A 151 4.38 6.52 -4.48
CA GLU A 151 4.66 7.95 -4.74
C GLU A 151 3.89 8.44 -5.99
N ALA A 152 3.88 7.65 -7.07
CA ALA A 152 3.12 7.99 -8.27
C ALA A 152 1.61 8.01 -8.03
N LEU A 153 1.08 7.08 -7.23
CA LEU A 153 -0.34 7.04 -6.88
C LEU A 153 -0.75 8.24 -6.01
N GLU A 154 0.07 8.64 -5.05
CA GLU A 154 -0.18 9.82 -4.22
C GLU A 154 -0.21 11.10 -5.08
N LEU A 155 0.79 11.27 -5.95
CA LEU A 155 0.82 12.41 -6.87
C LEU A 155 -0.41 12.43 -7.81
N ALA A 156 -0.83 11.27 -8.32
CA ALA A 156 -2.02 11.18 -9.17
C ALA A 156 -3.30 11.58 -8.41
N ARG A 157 -3.44 11.18 -7.14
CA ARG A 157 -4.56 11.57 -6.27
C ARG A 157 -4.56 13.07 -5.97
N GLU A 158 -3.40 13.65 -5.69
CA GLU A 158 -3.28 15.10 -5.49
C GLU A 158 -3.66 15.87 -6.76
N ALA A 159 -3.21 15.41 -7.93
CA ALA A 159 -3.57 16.01 -9.20
C ALA A 159 -5.07 15.88 -9.50
N GLU A 160 -5.68 14.73 -9.21
CA GLU A 160 -7.13 14.53 -9.32
C GLU A 160 -7.89 15.54 -8.44
N TYR A 161 -7.48 15.68 -7.18
CA TYR A 161 -8.09 16.63 -6.26
C TYR A 161 -7.99 18.08 -6.75
N GLU A 162 -6.79 18.50 -7.15
CA GLU A 162 -6.61 19.86 -7.68
C GLU A 162 -7.45 20.11 -8.95
N MET A 163 -7.59 19.10 -9.82
CA MET A 163 -8.50 19.23 -10.98
C MET A 163 -9.95 19.40 -10.54
N VAL A 164 -10.44 18.60 -9.60
CA VAL A 164 -11.81 18.70 -9.08
C VAL A 164 -12.06 20.08 -8.45
N ILE A 165 -11.13 20.56 -7.62
CA ILE A 165 -11.20 21.92 -7.05
C ILE A 165 -11.26 22.98 -8.16
N LYS A 166 -10.42 22.86 -9.19
CA LYS A 166 -10.44 23.83 -10.30
C LYS A 166 -11.77 23.80 -11.07
N PHE A 167 -12.37 22.61 -11.25
CA PHE A 167 -13.70 22.53 -11.86
C PHE A 167 -14.79 23.18 -11.00
N GLY A 168 -14.79 22.95 -9.68
CA GLY A 168 -15.67 23.65 -8.75
C GLY A 168 -15.48 25.17 -8.83
N MET A 169 -14.23 25.64 -8.75
CA MET A 169 -13.91 27.06 -8.86
C MET A 169 -14.36 27.72 -10.17
N ILE A 170 -14.32 27.03 -11.32
CA ILE A 170 -14.80 27.58 -12.60
C ILE A 170 -16.29 27.93 -12.52
N SER A 171 -17.07 27.09 -11.84
CA SER A 171 -18.49 27.37 -11.61
C SER A 171 -18.71 28.56 -10.68
N GLU A 172 -17.98 28.58 -9.56
CA GLU A 172 -18.09 29.64 -8.54
C GLU A 172 -17.51 30.98 -9.00
N PHE A 173 -16.46 30.96 -9.86
CA PHE A 173 -15.92 32.21 -10.44
C PHE A 173 -16.95 33.04 -11.19
N ARG A 174 -18.01 32.39 -11.72
CA ARG A 174 -19.13 33.10 -12.34
C ARG A 174 -20.08 33.73 -11.33
N ASP A 175 -20.15 33.17 -10.11
CA ASP A 175 -21.03 33.64 -9.01
C ASP A 175 -20.29 34.55 -8.00
N GLU A 176 -19.04 34.94 -8.31
CA GLU A 176 -18.19 35.79 -7.47
C GLU A 176 -17.86 35.18 -6.10
N GLU A 177 -18.04 33.86 -5.94
CA GLU A 177 -17.58 33.12 -4.76
C GLU A 177 -16.08 32.82 -4.84
N THR A 178 -15.44 32.72 -3.68
CA THR A 178 -14.00 32.47 -3.62
C THR A 178 -13.67 30.99 -3.72
N GLY A 179 -12.54 30.63 -4.37
CA GLY A 179 -12.12 29.23 -4.43
C GLY A 179 -11.83 28.58 -3.06
N GLN A 180 -11.86 29.36 -1.97
CA GLN A 180 -11.74 28.83 -0.62
C GLN A 180 -13.04 28.17 -0.15
N HIS A 181 -14.21 28.66 -0.60
CA HIS A 181 -15.49 27.99 -0.34
C HIS A 181 -15.44 26.52 -0.80
N THR A 182 -15.10 26.27 -2.06
CA THR A 182 -14.96 24.91 -2.61
C THR A 182 -14.06 24.01 -1.75
N ARG A 183 -12.92 24.54 -1.30
CA ARG A 183 -12.02 23.80 -0.40
C ARG A 183 -12.66 23.55 0.97
N ARG A 184 -13.28 24.55 1.58
CA ARG A 184 -13.96 24.38 2.87
C ARG A 184 -15.06 23.32 2.80
N ILE A 185 -15.87 23.30 1.74
CA ILE A 185 -16.92 22.30 1.53
C ILE A 185 -16.34 20.89 1.52
N SER A 186 -15.20 20.65 0.86
CA SER A 186 -14.52 19.34 0.90
C SER A 186 -14.21 18.89 2.33
N TYR A 187 -13.54 19.76 3.09
CA TYR A 187 -13.09 19.44 4.43
C TYR A 187 -14.24 19.31 5.44
N TYR A 188 -15.25 20.19 5.37
CA TYR A 188 -16.45 20.10 6.20
C TYR A 188 -17.20 18.81 5.94
N SER A 189 -17.43 18.46 4.67
CA SER A 189 -18.17 17.26 4.29
C SER A 189 -17.44 16.00 4.73
N LYS A 190 -16.11 15.93 4.57
CA LYS A 190 -15.29 14.82 5.08
C LYS A 190 -15.37 14.71 6.60
N LEU A 191 -15.26 15.84 7.31
CA LEU A 191 -15.33 15.86 8.77
C LEU A 191 -16.70 15.37 9.26
N LEU A 192 -17.80 15.86 8.68
CA LEU A 192 -19.13 15.42 9.07
C LEU A 192 -19.34 13.94 8.74
N ALA A 193 -18.89 13.47 7.58
CA ALA A 193 -18.92 12.05 7.20
C ALA A 193 -18.17 11.16 8.21
N GLN A 194 -17.01 11.61 8.68
CA GLN A 194 -16.25 10.92 9.73
C GLN A 194 -17.00 10.87 11.05
N LEU A 195 -17.58 11.99 11.48
CA LEU A 195 -18.28 12.12 12.75
C LEU A 195 -19.57 11.28 12.80
N VAL A 196 -20.22 11.07 11.66
CA VAL A 196 -21.42 10.22 11.54
C VAL A 196 -21.08 8.74 11.31
N GLY A 197 -19.80 8.38 11.25
CA GLY A 197 -19.35 7.00 11.20
C GLY A 197 -19.31 6.38 9.81
N LEU A 198 -19.26 7.16 8.73
CA LEU A 198 -19.01 6.63 7.39
C LEU A 198 -17.61 6.01 7.29
N SER A 199 -17.47 4.99 6.44
CA SER A 199 -16.19 4.34 6.20
C SER A 199 -15.14 5.31 5.64
N GLU A 200 -13.86 5.01 5.82
CA GLU A 200 -12.77 5.84 5.30
C GLU A 200 -12.88 6.04 3.77
N SER A 201 -13.31 5.02 3.04
CA SER A 201 -13.56 5.10 1.60
C SER A 201 -14.67 6.12 1.28
N GLU A 202 -15.80 6.08 1.99
CA GLU A 202 -16.90 7.03 1.79
C GLU A 202 -16.50 8.46 2.17
N GLN A 203 -15.71 8.63 3.24
CA GLN A 203 -15.13 9.92 3.62
C GLN A 203 -14.25 10.51 2.52
N GLN A 204 -13.44 9.67 1.85
CA GLN A 204 -12.64 10.13 0.70
C GLN A 204 -13.51 10.46 -0.51
N ILE A 205 -14.50 9.63 -0.80
CA ILE A 205 -15.43 9.88 -1.92
C ILE A 205 -16.12 11.25 -1.74
N ILE A 206 -16.72 11.52 -0.58
CA ILE A 206 -17.41 12.79 -0.35
C ILE A 206 -16.44 13.98 -0.35
N PHE A 207 -15.19 13.81 0.12
CA PHE A 207 -14.15 14.82 0.09
C PHE A 207 -13.85 15.30 -1.34
N TYR A 208 -13.73 14.35 -2.28
CA TYR A 208 -13.49 14.65 -3.68
C TYR A 208 -14.76 15.08 -4.45
N ALA A 209 -15.93 14.61 -4.06
CA ALA A 209 -17.17 14.83 -4.79
C ALA A 209 -17.88 16.14 -4.40
N SER A 210 -17.80 16.56 -3.13
CA SER A 210 -18.55 17.72 -2.63
C SER A 210 -18.19 19.06 -3.30
N PRO A 211 -16.96 19.33 -3.79
CA PRO A 211 -16.64 20.52 -4.56
C PRO A 211 -17.46 20.70 -5.84
N LEU A 212 -18.05 19.62 -6.34
CA LEU A 212 -18.78 19.61 -7.61
C LEU A 212 -20.27 19.93 -7.45
N HIS A 213 -20.77 20.21 -6.24
CA HIS A 213 -22.18 20.41 -5.96
C HIS A 213 -22.83 21.44 -6.87
N ASP A 214 -22.11 22.52 -7.16
CA ASP A 214 -22.58 23.68 -7.93
C ASP A 214 -22.05 23.73 -9.37
N VAL A 215 -21.41 22.66 -9.87
CA VAL A 215 -20.81 22.64 -11.22
C VAL A 215 -21.81 23.01 -12.33
N GLY A 216 -23.07 22.76 -12.13
CA GLY A 216 -24.14 23.08 -13.08
C GLY A 216 -24.46 24.57 -13.22
N LYS A 217 -23.99 25.46 -12.32
CA LYS A 217 -24.12 26.93 -12.47
C LYS A 217 -23.51 27.42 -13.78
N VAL A 218 -22.57 26.66 -14.37
CA VAL A 218 -22.00 26.95 -15.68
C VAL A 218 -23.07 27.04 -16.78
N GLY A 219 -24.19 26.39 -16.65
CA GLY A 219 -25.31 26.41 -17.59
C GLY A 219 -26.35 27.50 -17.32
N ILE A 220 -26.24 28.28 -16.25
CA ILE A 220 -27.18 29.35 -15.90
C ILE A 220 -26.77 30.66 -16.58
N PRO A 221 -27.72 31.39 -17.20
CA PRO A 221 -27.44 32.71 -17.83
C PRO A 221 -26.90 33.73 -16.82
N ASP A 222 -25.86 34.51 -17.19
CA ASP A 222 -25.27 35.54 -16.32
C ASP A 222 -26.28 36.63 -15.91
N SER A 223 -27.27 36.94 -16.77
CA SER A 223 -28.33 37.91 -16.45
C SER A 223 -29.20 37.49 -15.26
N ILE A 224 -29.24 36.19 -14.94
CA ILE A 224 -29.99 35.64 -13.80
C ILE A 224 -29.02 35.38 -12.65
N LEU A 225 -27.91 34.70 -12.91
CA LEU A 225 -26.94 34.31 -11.89
C LEU A 225 -26.34 35.52 -11.16
N LYS A 226 -26.01 36.60 -11.90
CA LYS A 226 -25.38 37.83 -11.38
C LYS A 226 -26.38 38.99 -11.20
N LYS A 227 -27.68 38.70 -11.12
CA LYS A 227 -28.70 39.77 -11.00
C LYS A 227 -28.51 40.52 -9.68
N PRO A 228 -28.33 41.86 -9.72
CA PRO A 228 -28.23 42.65 -8.51
C PRO A 228 -29.64 42.90 -7.92
N GLY A 229 -30.12 41.98 -7.13
CA GLY A 229 -31.42 42.07 -6.45
C GLY A 229 -32.18 40.73 -6.37
N PRO A 230 -33.39 40.75 -5.82
CA PRO A 230 -34.18 39.54 -5.67
C PRO A 230 -34.59 38.94 -7.04
N LEU A 231 -34.53 37.61 -7.13
CA LEU A 231 -35.01 36.88 -8.32
C LEU A 231 -36.54 36.87 -8.36
N THR A 232 -37.12 36.90 -9.57
CA THR A 232 -38.54 36.57 -9.77
C THR A 232 -38.74 35.05 -9.58
N TYR A 233 -40.00 34.64 -9.55
CA TYR A 233 -40.31 33.20 -9.46
C TYR A 233 -39.71 32.43 -10.67
N GLU A 234 -39.89 32.96 -11.87
CA GLU A 234 -39.42 32.37 -13.13
C GLU A 234 -37.87 32.30 -13.17
N GLU A 235 -37.21 33.34 -12.71
CA GLU A 235 -35.72 33.36 -12.62
C GLU A 235 -35.23 32.35 -11.60
N PHE A 236 -35.92 32.21 -10.48
CA PHE A 236 -35.56 31.18 -9.47
C PHE A 236 -35.74 29.76 -10.01
N GLU A 237 -36.81 29.51 -10.81
CA GLU A 237 -36.97 28.22 -11.49
C GLU A 237 -35.80 27.92 -12.45
N VAL A 238 -35.27 28.94 -13.11
CA VAL A 238 -34.06 28.77 -13.94
C VAL A 238 -32.82 28.48 -13.09
N ILE A 239 -32.63 29.16 -11.95
CA ILE A 239 -31.51 28.85 -11.04
C ILE A 239 -31.55 27.39 -10.58
N LYS A 240 -32.73 26.86 -10.23
CA LYS A 240 -32.86 25.45 -9.80
C LYS A 240 -32.32 24.44 -10.82
N LEU A 241 -32.32 24.80 -12.11
CA LEU A 241 -31.80 23.91 -13.17
C LEU A 241 -30.32 23.58 -13.02
N HIS A 242 -29.53 24.36 -12.23
CA HIS A 242 -28.12 24.02 -12.02
C HIS A 242 -27.94 22.63 -11.43
N THR A 243 -28.88 22.15 -10.59
CA THR A 243 -28.82 20.81 -10.02
C THR A 243 -28.91 19.73 -11.11
N ILE A 244 -29.87 19.87 -12.03
CA ILE A 244 -30.07 18.95 -13.16
C ILE A 244 -28.91 19.05 -14.17
N ILE A 245 -28.44 20.26 -14.44
CA ILE A 245 -27.30 20.50 -15.36
C ILE A 245 -26.04 19.87 -14.76
N GLY A 246 -25.80 20.07 -13.46
CA GLY A 246 -24.69 19.46 -12.74
C GLY A 246 -24.73 17.94 -12.81
N GLY A 247 -25.89 17.34 -12.57
CA GLY A 247 -26.11 15.91 -12.73
C GLY A 247 -25.77 15.39 -14.13
N LYS A 248 -26.15 16.14 -15.18
CA LYS A 248 -25.82 15.79 -16.57
C LYS A 248 -24.33 15.93 -16.89
N ILE A 249 -23.66 16.97 -16.39
CA ILE A 249 -22.21 17.19 -16.58
C ILE A 249 -21.42 16.05 -15.94
N LEU A 250 -21.85 15.57 -14.77
CA LEU A 250 -21.20 14.53 -13.99
C LEU A 250 -21.65 13.11 -14.35
N GLU A 251 -22.53 12.96 -15.32
CA GLU A 251 -22.97 11.64 -15.77
C GLU A 251 -21.80 10.86 -16.37
N THR A 252 -21.54 9.67 -15.82
CA THR A 252 -20.35 8.91 -16.15
C THR A 252 -20.56 7.40 -15.90
N ASP A 253 -19.57 6.59 -16.32
CA ASP A 253 -19.52 5.16 -16.04
C ASP A 253 -19.53 4.89 -14.53
N PRO A 254 -20.30 3.90 -14.03
CA PRO A 254 -20.37 3.55 -12.60
C PRO A 254 -19.03 3.23 -11.93
N ARG A 255 -18.00 2.92 -12.68
CA ARG A 255 -16.64 2.69 -12.16
C ARG A 255 -16.00 3.95 -11.56
N PHE A 256 -16.43 5.12 -11.97
CA PHE A 256 -15.91 6.41 -11.47
C PHE A 256 -16.73 6.88 -10.28
N VAL A 257 -16.52 6.22 -9.13
CA VAL A 257 -17.33 6.41 -7.91
C VAL A 257 -17.37 7.85 -7.40
N THR A 258 -16.28 8.61 -7.56
CA THR A 258 -16.21 10.04 -7.18
C THR A 258 -17.18 10.89 -8.02
N LEU A 259 -17.18 10.69 -9.34
CA LEU A 259 -18.08 11.43 -10.23
C LEU A 259 -19.54 11.03 -10.06
N GLN A 260 -19.82 9.75 -9.78
CA GLN A 260 -21.17 9.29 -9.42
C GLN A 260 -21.66 9.94 -8.14
N ALA A 261 -20.82 10.03 -7.12
CA ALA A 261 -21.14 10.74 -5.89
C ALA A 261 -21.35 12.25 -6.14
N GLY A 262 -20.51 12.86 -6.98
CA GLY A 262 -20.65 14.24 -7.42
C GLY A 262 -21.98 14.49 -8.11
N LYS A 263 -22.43 13.59 -9.01
CA LYS A 263 -23.75 13.64 -9.65
C LYS A 263 -24.85 13.67 -8.62
N ILE A 264 -24.82 12.73 -7.68
CA ILE A 264 -25.84 12.61 -6.61
C ILE A 264 -25.86 13.91 -5.77
N ILE A 265 -24.71 14.44 -5.40
CA ILE A 265 -24.60 15.66 -4.61
C ILE A 265 -25.14 16.85 -5.42
N ALA A 266 -24.73 17.01 -6.67
CA ALA A 266 -25.22 18.10 -7.53
C ALA A 266 -26.73 18.09 -7.70
N GLU A 267 -27.32 16.91 -7.88
CA GLU A 267 -28.77 16.76 -8.03
C GLU A 267 -29.57 16.94 -6.73
N GLN A 268 -28.96 16.70 -5.55
CA GLN A 268 -29.74 16.56 -4.31
C GLN A 268 -29.33 17.52 -3.18
N HIS A 269 -28.26 18.33 -3.30
CA HIS A 269 -27.82 19.16 -2.18
C HIS A 269 -28.79 20.28 -1.79
N HIS A 270 -29.75 20.59 -2.64
CA HIS A 270 -30.88 21.50 -2.37
C HIS A 270 -32.19 20.81 -2.02
N GLU A 271 -32.18 19.48 -1.94
CA GLU A 271 -33.31 18.76 -1.33
C GLU A 271 -33.39 19.07 0.16
N LYS A 272 -34.58 19.09 0.70
CA LYS A 272 -34.85 19.39 2.11
C LYS A 272 -35.46 18.21 2.81
N TRP A 273 -35.11 18.03 4.06
CA TRP A 273 -35.56 16.90 4.87
C TRP A 273 -37.07 16.71 4.87
N ASP A 274 -37.85 17.80 4.84
CA ASP A 274 -39.34 17.78 4.79
C ASP A 274 -39.93 17.55 3.38
N GLY A 275 -39.08 17.54 2.33
CA GLY A 275 -39.49 17.39 0.95
C GLY A 275 -39.90 18.68 0.26
N SER A 276 -39.70 19.85 0.88
CA SER A 276 -39.92 21.16 0.25
C SER A 276 -38.78 21.62 -0.61
N GLY A 277 -37.74 20.80 -0.79
CA GLY A 277 -36.55 21.06 -1.60
C GLY A 277 -36.77 20.87 -3.09
N TYR A 278 -35.69 20.89 -3.84
CA TYR A 278 -35.68 20.71 -5.30
C TYR A 278 -34.41 19.94 -5.73
N PRO A 279 -34.38 19.31 -6.91
CA PRO A 279 -35.36 19.38 -8.00
C PRO A 279 -36.48 18.31 -7.91
N TYR A 280 -36.30 17.26 -7.11
CA TYR A 280 -37.20 16.09 -7.10
C TYR A 280 -38.19 16.09 -5.95
N GLY A 281 -38.01 16.91 -4.91
CA GLY A 281 -38.82 16.93 -3.69
C GLY A 281 -38.66 15.67 -2.84
N LEU A 282 -37.45 15.11 -2.79
CA LEU A 282 -37.09 13.95 -1.98
C LEU A 282 -37.25 14.28 -0.50
N LYS A 283 -37.60 13.26 0.31
CA LYS A 283 -37.86 13.42 1.75
C LYS A 283 -36.96 12.50 2.58
N LYS A 284 -36.48 13.01 3.68
CA LYS A 284 -35.75 12.22 4.69
C LYS A 284 -34.61 11.40 4.07
N GLU A 285 -34.62 10.11 4.34
CA GLU A 285 -33.60 9.17 3.85
C GLU A 285 -33.68 8.84 2.35
N GLU A 286 -34.68 9.32 1.62
CA GLU A 286 -34.70 9.30 0.15
C GLU A 286 -33.58 10.20 -0.41
N ILE A 287 -33.21 11.26 0.33
CA ILE A 287 -32.06 12.11 0.03
C ILE A 287 -30.80 11.34 0.40
N HIS A 288 -29.89 11.18 -0.54
CA HIS A 288 -28.64 10.47 -0.28
C HIS A 288 -27.83 11.13 0.85
N ILE A 289 -27.19 10.32 1.70
CA ILE A 289 -26.47 10.85 2.88
C ILE A 289 -25.41 11.89 2.51
N TYR A 290 -24.73 11.75 1.37
CA TYR A 290 -23.75 12.73 0.91
C TYR A 290 -24.37 14.10 0.64
N ALA A 291 -25.53 14.13 0.01
CA ALA A 291 -26.24 15.38 -0.25
C ALA A 291 -26.76 16.02 1.05
N ARG A 292 -27.26 15.23 2.01
CA ARG A 292 -27.67 15.73 3.35
C ARG A 292 -26.49 16.34 4.12
N ILE A 293 -25.29 15.75 4.01
CA ILE A 293 -24.06 16.27 4.62
C ILE A 293 -23.67 17.59 3.94
N VAL A 294 -23.61 17.62 2.61
CA VAL A 294 -23.21 18.79 1.85
C VAL A 294 -24.16 19.94 2.09
N ALA A 295 -25.47 19.71 2.15
CA ALA A 295 -26.47 20.77 2.42
C ALA A 295 -26.23 21.51 3.75
N ILE A 296 -25.83 20.80 4.82
CA ILE A 296 -25.47 21.43 6.11
C ILE A 296 -24.18 22.25 5.95
N CYS A 297 -23.17 21.69 5.30
CA CYS A 297 -21.87 22.33 5.14
C CYS A 297 -21.94 23.59 4.25
N ASP A 298 -22.69 23.49 3.15
CA ASP A 298 -22.89 24.60 2.21
C ASP A 298 -23.63 25.75 2.86
N VAL A 299 -24.77 25.51 3.50
CA VAL A 299 -25.52 26.57 4.21
C VAL A 299 -24.68 27.20 5.31
N PHE A 300 -23.91 26.42 6.07
CA PHE A 300 -23.03 26.97 7.10
C PHE A 300 -21.95 27.88 6.50
N ASP A 301 -21.28 27.44 5.45
CA ASP A 301 -20.23 28.25 4.80
C ASP A 301 -20.82 29.49 4.14
N ALA A 302 -21.91 29.35 3.40
CA ALA A 302 -22.61 30.46 2.73
C ALA A 302 -23.09 31.55 3.69
N MET A 303 -23.50 31.19 4.90
CA MET A 303 -23.95 32.14 5.91
C MET A 303 -22.80 32.81 6.67
N THR A 304 -21.71 32.11 6.87
CA THR A 304 -20.55 32.60 7.63
C THR A 304 -19.46 33.24 6.77
N SER A 305 -19.62 33.31 5.45
CA SER A 305 -18.68 33.96 4.53
C SER A 305 -19.28 35.25 3.94
N ASP A 306 -18.43 36.25 3.66
CA ASP A 306 -18.85 37.45 2.99
C ASP A 306 -19.27 37.16 1.55
N ARG A 307 -20.38 37.73 1.11
CA ARG A 307 -20.85 37.70 -0.29
C ARG A 307 -20.96 39.11 -0.80
N VAL A 308 -20.81 39.35 -2.09
CA VAL A 308 -20.83 40.67 -2.74
C VAL A 308 -22.02 41.51 -2.29
N TYR A 309 -23.16 40.90 -2.05
CA TYR A 309 -24.41 41.59 -1.70
C TYR A 309 -24.77 41.47 -0.20
N ARG A 310 -23.97 40.77 0.62
CA ARG A 310 -24.33 40.59 2.01
C ARG A 310 -23.08 40.27 2.86
N PRO A 311 -22.81 41.04 3.93
CA PRO A 311 -21.78 40.67 4.90
C PRO A 311 -22.10 39.29 5.57
N ALA A 312 -21.07 38.60 6.02
CA ALA A 312 -21.22 37.37 6.79
C ALA A 312 -22.07 37.57 8.05
N PHE A 313 -22.90 36.63 8.37
CA PHE A 313 -23.49 36.56 9.70
C PHE A 313 -22.43 36.08 10.71
N THR A 314 -22.60 36.47 11.98
CA THR A 314 -21.78 35.86 13.04
C THR A 314 -22.09 34.37 13.13
N VAL A 315 -21.16 33.60 13.70
CA VAL A 315 -21.37 32.16 13.90
C VAL A 315 -22.63 31.91 14.75
N GLU A 316 -22.84 32.71 15.79
CA GLU A 316 -23.98 32.61 16.69
C GLU A 316 -25.30 32.84 15.94
N GLN A 317 -25.36 33.90 15.10
CA GLN A 317 -26.53 34.18 14.27
C GLN A 317 -26.82 33.06 13.28
N THR A 318 -25.75 32.55 12.63
CA THR A 318 -25.86 31.44 11.70
C THR A 318 -26.44 30.20 12.37
N ILE A 319 -25.92 29.81 13.50
CA ILE A 319 -26.39 28.62 14.24
C ILE A 319 -27.84 28.80 14.69
N GLU A 320 -28.24 29.98 15.15
CA GLU A 320 -29.65 30.24 15.52
C GLU A 320 -30.60 30.13 14.35
N ILE A 321 -30.21 30.57 13.14
CA ILE A 321 -30.99 30.43 11.93
C ILE A 321 -31.06 28.94 11.51
N MET A 322 -29.92 28.23 11.52
CA MET A 322 -29.85 26.83 11.15
C MET A 322 -30.66 25.93 12.11
N LYS A 323 -30.66 26.21 13.42
CA LYS A 323 -31.45 25.49 14.43
C LYS A 323 -32.95 25.56 14.12
N LYS A 324 -33.46 26.68 13.64
CA LYS A 324 -34.89 26.82 13.24
C LYS A 324 -35.25 25.93 12.08
N ASN A 325 -34.29 25.51 11.28
CA ASN A 325 -34.45 24.64 10.10
C ASN A 325 -34.04 23.19 10.33
N ARG A 326 -33.83 22.77 11.60
CA ARG A 326 -33.30 21.46 11.98
C ARG A 326 -34.11 20.28 11.43
N ASP A 327 -35.45 20.34 11.52
CA ASP A 327 -36.34 19.24 11.12
C ASP A 327 -37.02 19.50 9.76
N THR A 328 -36.76 20.63 9.12
CA THR A 328 -37.35 21.01 7.83
C THR A 328 -36.33 20.99 6.71
N HIS A 329 -35.23 21.68 6.86
CA HIS A 329 -34.17 21.70 5.85
C HIS A 329 -33.17 20.57 6.07
N PHE A 330 -32.70 20.40 7.32
CA PHE A 330 -31.59 19.51 7.63
C PHE A 330 -32.06 18.18 8.24
N ASP A 331 -31.30 17.11 7.95
CA ASP A 331 -31.41 15.86 8.71
C ASP A 331 -31.07 16.15 10.20
N PRO A 332 -32.01 15.94 11.12
CA PRO A 332 -31.82 16.31 12.52
C PRO A 332 -30.66 15.58 13.19
N LYS A 333 -30.39 14.34 12.80
CA LYS A 333 -29.29 13.56 13.37
C LYS A 333 -27.92 14.13 12.91
N LEU A 334 -27.78 14.39 11.62
CA LEU A 334 -26.57 14.97 11.07
C LEU A 334 -26.34 16.39 11.63
N PHE A 335 -27.38 17.18 11.73
CA PHE A 335 -27.33 18.52 12.26
C PHE A 335 -26.90 18.55 13.73
N ASP A 336 -27.44 17.66 14.57
CA ASP A 336 -27.07 17.57 15.98
C ASP A 336 -25.58 17.21 16.15
N ILE A 337 -25.07 16.28 15.32
CA ILE A 337 -23.65 15.91 15.31
C ILE A 337 -22.79 17.10 14.86
N PHE A 338 -23.21 17.84 13.84
CA PHE A 338 -22.54 19.05 13.39
C PHE A 338 -22.43 20.08 14.53
N ILE A 339 -23.54 20.38 15.21
CA ILE A 339 -23.56 21.34 16.31
C ILE A 339 -22.67 20.91 17.47
N GLN A 340 -22.69 19.65 17.86
CA GLN A 340 -21.84 19.10 18.93
C GLN A 340 -20.35 19.22 18.65
N ASN A 341 -19.95 19.36 17.39
CA ASN A 341 -18.56 19.43 16.97
C ASN A 341 -18.21 20.75 16.25
N LEU A 342 -18.99 21.79 16.43
CA LEU A 342 -18.86 23.08 15.72
C LEU A 342 -17.44 23.65 15.78
N ASP A 343 -16.74 23.48 16.90
CA ASP A 343 -15.36 23.92 17.10
C ASP A 343 -14.39 23.37 16.03
N LYS A 344 -14.62 22.14 15.57
CA LYS A 344 -13.79 21.51 14.54
C LYS A 344 -14.04 22.15 13.16
N PHE A 345 -15.29 22.51 12.87
CA PHE A 345 -15.63 23.22 11.63
C PHE A 345 -15.06 24.62 11.60
N LEU A 346 -15.10 25.32 12.73
CA LEU A 346 -14.49 26.64 12.85
C LEU A 346 -12.97 26.61 12.61
N ARG A 347 -12.28 25.56 13.07
CA ARG A 347 -10.84 25.39 12.77
C ARG A 347 -10.58 25.23 11.27
N ILE A 348 -11.41 24.50 10.56
CA ILE A 348 -11.29 24.37 9.09
C ILE A 348 -11.50 25.74 8.45
N LYS A 349 -12.52 26.50 8.88
CA LYS A 349 -12.78 27.86 8.39
C LYS A 349 -11.59 28.78 8.58
N GLU A 350 -10.97 28.74 9.76
CA GLU A 350 -9.76 29.50 10.08
C GLU A 350 -8.57 29.13 9.16
N THR A 351 -8.46 27.85 8.80
CA THR A 351 -7.36 27.35 7.95
C THR A 351 -7.50 27.81 6.51
N PHE A 352 -8.72 27.91 6.00
CA PHE A 352 -9.04 28.27 4.63
C PHE A 352 -9.80 29.62 4.59
N LYS A 353 -9.20 30.67 5.13
CA LYS A 353 -9.74 32.03 5.07
C LYS A 353 -9.73 32.58 3.64
N ASP A 354 -10.74 33.42 3.33
CA ASP A 354 -10.84 34.15 2.07
C ASP A 354 -9.81 35.26 2.00
#